data_1d0a83b2a013ecc7029155ee807f5184
#
_entry.id   1d0a83b2a013ecc7029155ee807f5184
#
_cell.length_a   1.000
_cell.length_b   1.000
_cell.length_c   1.000
_cell.angle_alpha   90.00
_cell.angle_beta   90.00
_cell.angle_gamma   90.00
#
_symmetry.space_group_name_H-M   'P 1'
#
loop_
_entity.id
_entity.type
_entity.pdbx_description
1 polymer ?
#
loop_
_entity_poly.entity_id
_entity_poly.type
_entity_poly.pdbx_seq_one_letter_code
_entity_poly.pdbx_strand_id
1 'polypeptide(L)'
;MSAHAADANASPERLDHLLWACADLAAGMRRFEALSGVPPKFGGVHAGGVTHNALVALGPRCYLEILAPTGPASPADDWFSRLARSMPEPGIITYCMRSAVDLDELAARARRAGAQETTPAGNGRTTPEGVELSWRWLAPKLERFGLAFPFFIDWLDSPHPAATAPGRGDVRLADFAVGHPHAEDLLRTLTELGTPVDTYTATAIEFRVRLHTPRGIVAL
;
A
#
# COMPACT_ATOMS: atom_id res chain seq x y z
N MET A 1 -23.02 -31.53 14.11
CA MET A 1 -21.58 -31.23 13.87
C MET A 1 -21.52 -30.07 12.92
N SER A 2 -21.51 -28.83 13.45
CA SER A 2 -21.40 -27.62 12.64
C SER A 2 -19.92 -27.41 12.30
N ALA A 3 -19.60 -27.56 11.02
CA ALA A 3 -18.31 -27.10 10.50
C ALA A 3 -18.26 -25.58 10.65
N HIS A 4 -17.35 -25.08 11.48
CA HIS A 4 -16.91 -23.69 11.43
C HIS A 4 -16.36 -23.45 10.04
N ALA A 5 -17.10 -22.67 9.24
CA ALA A 5 -16.49 -21.96 8.12
C ALA A 5 -15.49 -21.00 8.78
N ALA A 6 -14.21 -21.33 8.69
CA ALA A 6 -13.15 -20.41 9.01
C ALA A 6 -13.39 -19.14 8.18
N ASP A 7 -13.41 -17.99 8.84
CA ASP A 7 -13.37 -16.67 8.20
C ASP A 7 -12.08 -16.57 7.38
N ALA A 8 -12.15 -17.03 6.14
CA ALA A 8 -11.03 -17.10 5.19
C ALA A 8 -10.80 -15.74 4.51
N ASN A 9 -10.87 -14.63 5.26
CA ASN A 9 -10.66 -13.28 4.71
C ASN A 9 -10.23 -12.27 5.78
N ALA A 10 -9.34 -12.67 6.69
CA ALA A 10 -8.70 -11.70 7.57
C ALA A 10 -7.68 -10.89 6.76
N SER A 11 -7.75 -9.56 6.85
CA SER A 11 -6.67 -8.67 6.36
C SER A 11 -5.32 -9.21 6.83
N PRO A 12 -4.28 -9.22 5.97
CA PRO A 12 -2.96 -9.66 6.39
C PRO A 12 -2.54 -8.87 7.63
N GLU A 13 -2.19 -9.56 8.70
CA GLU A 13 -1.87 -8.96 10.01
C GLU A 13 -0.84 -7.85 9.93
N ARG A 14 0.05 -7.93 8.92
CA ARG A 14 1.15 -7.01 8.72
C ARG A 14 0.96 -6.02 7.56
N LEU A 15 -0.20 -5.99 6.94
CA LEU A 15 -0.50 -4.97 5.93
C LEU A 15 -0.49 -3.59 6.58
N ASP A 16 0.37 -2.72 6.06
CA ASP A 16 0.49 -1.33 6.53
C ASP A 16 -0.41 -0.40 5.72
N HIS A 17 -0.26 -0.43 4.42
CA HIS A 17 -1.11 0.35 3.53
C HIS A 17 -1.16 -0.19 2.11
N LEU A 18 -2.23 0.20 1.40
CA LEU A 18 -2.41 -0.03 -0.01
C LEU A 18 -2.11 1.27 -0.76
N LEU A 19 -1.37 1.21 -1.86
CA LEU A 19 -1.14 2.36 -2.74
C LEU A 19 -2.16 2.39 -3.87
N TRP A 20 -3.01 3.42 -3.84
CA TRP A 20 -3.98 3.71 -4.89
C TRP A 20 -3.50 4.92 -5.69
N ALA A 21 -2.89 4.66 -6.84
CA ALA A 21 -2.29 5.69 -7.67
C ALA A 21 -3.34 6.42 -8.52
N CYS A 22 -3.13 7.71 -8.73
CA CYS A 22 -3.92 8.55 -9.64
C CYS A 22 -3.06 9.66 -10.24
N ALA A 23 -3.47 10.17 -11.39
CA ALA A 23 -2.78 11.26 -12.06
C ALA A 23 -2.95 12.62 -11.35
N ASP A 24 -4.10 12.82 -10.69
CA ASP A 24 -4.47 14.04 -9.97
C ASP A 24 -5.05 13.67 -8.60
N LEU A 25 -4.43 14.18 -7.52
CA LEU A 25 -4.83 13.84 -6.16
C LEU A 25 -6.25 14.27 -5.83
N ALA A 26 -6.66 15.47 -6.24
CA ALA A 26 -8.00 15.97 -5.94
C ALA A 26 -9.07 15.15 -6.65
N ALA A 27 -8.82 14.70 -7.89
CA ALA A 27 -9.69 13.78 -8.61
C ALA A 27 -9.76 12.42 -7.93
N GLY A 28 -8.62 11.86 -7.51
CA GLY A 28 -8.56 10.61 -6.75
C GLY A 28 -9.36 10.69 -5.44
N MET A 29 -9.18 11.76 -4.68
CA MET A 29 -9.93 12.00 -3.44
C MET A 29 -11.46 12.03 -3.69
N ARG A 30 -11.90 12.81 -4.66
CA ARG A 30 -13.34 12.88 -5.04
C ARG A 30 -13.88 11.52 -5.50
N ARG A 31 -13.08 10.77 -6.26
CA ARG A 31 -13.46 9.42 -6.72
C ARG A 31 -13.65 8.48 -5.53
N PHE A 32 -12.72 8.46 -4.59
CA PHE A 32 -12.84 7.62 -3.39
C PHE A 32 -14.03 8.02 -2.52
N GLU A 33 -14.24 9.31 -2.29
CA GLU A 33 -15.41 9.81 -1.54
C GLU A 33 -16.72 9.42 -2.22
N ALA A 34 -16.79 9.53 -3.54
CA ALA A 34 -17.97 9.11 -4.30
C ALA A 34 -18.26 7.60 -4.16
N LEU A 35 -17.21 6.75 -4.07
CA LEU A 35 -17.36 5.32 -3.88
C LEU A 35 -17.73 4.95 -2.43
N SER A 36 -17.06 5.54 -1.47
CA SER A 36 -17.11 5.10 -0.06
C SER A 36 -18.08 5.89 0.81
N GLY A 37 -18.34 7.15 0.45
CA GLY A 37 -19.05 8.11 1.32
C GLY A 37 -18.14 8.76 2.38
N VAL A 38 -16.83 8.49 2.36
CA VAL A 38 -15.87 9.04 3.32
C VAL A 38 -14.83 9.91 2.58
N PRO A 39 -14.73 11.21 2.90
CA PRO A 39 -13.72 12.07 2.28
C PRO A 39 -12.32 11.70 2.78
N PRO A 40 -11.36 11.45 1.88
CA PRO A 40 -9.96 11.29 2.25
C PRO A 40 -9.39 12.60 2.82
N LYS A 41 -8.38 12.50 3.71
CA LYS A 41 -7.68 13.65 4.25
C LYS A 41 -6.33 13.82 3.56
N PHE A 42 -6.00 15.03 3.14
CA PHE A 42 -4.67 15.34 2.64
C PHE A 42 -3.62 15.02 3.70
N GLY A 43 -2.64 14.22 3.31
CA GLY A 43 -1.60 13.71 4.21
C GLY A 43 -0.32 14.52 4.19
N GLY A 44 -0.02 15.18 3.07
CA GLY A 44 1.18 16.00 2.90
C GLY A 44 1.90 15.74 1.58
N VAL A 45 3.04 16.39 1.45
CA VAL A 45 3.98 16.22 0.34
C VAL A 45 5.18 15.43 0.86
N HIS A 46 5.60 14.41 0.13
CA HIS A 46 6.77 13.63 0.50
C HIS A 46 8.06 14.43 0.36
N ALA A 47 9.08 14.06 1.11
CA ALA A 47 10.41 14.65 0.98
C ALA A 47 10.88 14.58 -0.49
N GLY A 48 11.45 15.68 -0.98
CA GLY A 48 11.81 15.82 -2.41
C GLY A 48 10.70 16.39 -3.28
N GLY A 49 9.47 16.54 -2.78
CA GLY A 49 8.40 17.29 -3.46
C GLY A 49 7.79 16.63 -4.70
N VAL A 50 8.15 15.36 -4.99
CA VAL A 50 7.75 14.67 -6.24
C VAL A 50 6.33 14.12 -6.18
N THR A 51 5.90 13.70 -5.00
CA THR A 51 4.57 13.12 -4.78
C THR A 51 3.89 13.70 -3.56
N HIS A 52 2.57 13.66 -3.57
CA HIS A 52 1.72 14.03 -2.45
C HIS A 52 0.59 12.99 -2.29
N ASN A 53 0.02 12.92 -1.09
CA ASN A 53 -0.95 11.90 -0.80
C ASN A 53 -2.18 12.40 -0.04
N ALA A 54 -3.22 11.56 -0.05
CA ALA A 54 -4.35 11.63 0.86
C ALA A 54 -4.62 10.24 1.45
N LEU A 55 -5.16 10.21 2.66
CA LEU A 55 -5.22 9.02 3.48
C LEU A 55 -6.63 8.70 3.92
N VAL A 56 -6.95 7.40 4.02
CA VAL A 56 -8.16 6.86 4.63
C VAL A 56 -7.78 5.66 5.48
N ALA A 57 -8.17 5.63 6.75
CA ALA A 57 -7.93 4.48 7.62
C ALA A 57 -8.79 3.29 7.18
N LEU A 58 -8.18 2.12 7.07
CA LEU A 58 -8.82 0.83 6.77
C LEU A 58 -8.83 -0.10 7.98
N GLY A 59 -8.23 0.33 9.07
CA GLY A 59 -8.09 -0.40 10.33
C GLY A 59 -7.16 0.34 11.28
N PRO A 60 -6.92 -0.19 12.48
CA PRO A 60 -6.09 0.48 13.50
C PRO A 60 -4.65 0.76 13.05
N ARG A 61 -4.11 -0.09 12.19
CA ARG A 61 -2.73 -0.03 11.68
C ARG A 61 -2.68 -0.34 10.18
N CYS A 62 -3.73 0.05 9.44
CA CYS A 62 -3.82 -0.10 8.01
C CYS A 62 -4.53 1.11 7.41
N TYR A 63 -4.06 1.61 6.28
CA TYR A 63 -4.70 2.72 5.57
C TYR A 63 -4.61 2.56 4.05
N LEU A 64 -5.47 3.28 3.34
CA LEU A 64 -5.34 3.53 1.91
C LEU A 64 -4.55 4.81 1.72
N GLU A 65 -3.49 4.76 0.94
CA GLU A 65 -2.76 5.91 0.45
C GLU A 65 -3.18 6.20 -0.98
N ILE A 66 -3.91 7.29 -1.17
CA ILE A 66 -4.17 7.85 -2.49
C ILE A 66 -2.96 8.69 -2.84
N LEU A 67 -2.20 8.27 -3.83
CA LEU A 67 -0.90 8.84 -4.19
C LEU A 67 -0.92 9.43 -5.59
N ALA A 68 -0.45 10.66 -5.72
CA ALA A 68 -0.35 11.35 -6.99
C ALA A 68 0.98 12.08 -7.15
N PRO A 69 1.48 12.29 -8.37
CA PRO A 69 2.61 13.18 -8.62
C PRO A 69 2.22 14.64 -8.38
N THR A 70 3.16 15.44 -7.86
CA THR A 70 3.00 16.88 -7.75
C THR A 70 3.24 17.57 -9.09
N GLY A 71 2.64 18.73 -9.29
CA GLY A 71 2.88 19.57 -10.47
C GLY A 71 2.49 18.95 -11.82
N PRO A 72 2.77 19.63 -12.93
CA PRO A 72 2.49 19.14 -14.27
C PRO A 72 3.45 18.02 -14.70
N ALA A 73 3.08 17.29 -15.76
CA ALA A 73 3.96 16.29 -16.37
C ALA A 73 5.30 16.90 -16.79
N SER A 74 6.39 16.19 -16.56
CA SER A 74 7.75 16.63 -16.81
C SER A 74 8.59 15.51 -17.41
N PRO A 75 9.56 15.81 -18.30
CA PRO A 75 10.55 14.82 -18.74
C PRO A 75 11.37 14.21 -17.59
N ALA A 76 11.46 14.92 -16.46
CA ALA A 76 12.14 14.47 -15.25
C ALA A 76 11.27 13.62 -14.32
N ASP A 77 10.01 13.33 -14.70
CA ASP A 77 9.14 12.44 -13.92
C ASP A 77 9.83 11.10 -13.65
N ASP A 78 9.73 10.63 -12.41
CA ASP A 78 10.18 9.31 -12.03
C ASP A 78 9.25 8.20 -12.59
N TRP A 79 9.57 6.94 -12.33
CA TRP A 79 8.79 5.80 -12.81
C TRP A 79 7.35 5.83 -12.29
N PHE A 80 7.16 6.22 -11.00
CA PHE A 80 5.83 6.29 -10.38
C PHE A 80 4.99 7.39 -11.03
N SER A 81 5.56 8.59 -11.18
CA SER A 81 4.86 9.73 -11.79
C SER A 81 4.43 9.42 -13.22
N ARG A 82 5.30 8.77 -14.00
CA ARG A 82 4.93 8.30 -15.35
C ARG A 82 3.81 7.27 -15.32
N LEU A 83 3.89 6.28 -14.42
CA LEU A 83 2.85 5.27 -14.27
C LEU A 83 1.52 5.91 -13.90
N ALA A 84 1.48 6.70 -12.83
CA ALA A 84 0.26 7.34 -12.33
C ALA A 84 -0.41 8.22 -13.39
N ARG A 85 0.37 8.96 -14.18
CA ARG A 85 -0.15 9.81 -15.26
C ARG A 85 -0.65 9.01 -16.48
N SER A 86 -0.17 7.79 -16.68
CA SER A 86 -0.62 6.92 -17.77
C SER A 86 -1.90 6.14 -17.44
N MET A 87 -2.31 6.11 -16.17
CA MET A 87 -3.50 5.38 -15.75
C MET A 87 -4.77 6.14 -16.16
N PRO A 88 -5.71 5.50 -16.88
CA PRO A 88 -6.96 6.13 -17.25
C PRO A 88 -7.89 6.36 -16.04
N GLU A 89 -7.80 5.50 -15.04
CA GLU A 89 -8.54 5.53 -13.79
C GLU A 89 -7.62 5.23 -12.62
N PRO A 90 -7.91 5.76 -11.42
CA PRO A 90 -7.18 5.39 -10.22
C PRO A 90 -7.25 3.89 -9.94
N GLY A 91 -6.16 3.30 -9.45
CA GLY A 91 -6.11 1.87 -9.15
C GLY A 91 -5.03 1.51 -8.15
N ILE A 92 -5.17 0.34 -7.52
CA ILE A 92 -4.13 -0.23 -6.66
C ILE A 92 -2.96 -0.65 -7.55
N ILE A 93 -1.76 -0.18 -7.21
CA ILE A 93 -0.53 -0.50 -7.95
C ILE A 93 0.43 -1.37 -7.17
N THR A 94 0.39 -1.30 -5.84
CA THR A 94 1.22 -2.10 -4.94
C THR A 94 0.73 -1.92 -3.51
N TYR A 95 1.43 -2.51 -2.55
CA TYR A 95 1.11 -2.46 -1.13
C TYR A 95 2.36 -2.46 -0.26
N CYS A 96 2.20 -1.97 0.95
CA CYS A 96 3.25 -1.90 1.95
C CYS A 96 2.97 -2.85 3.11
N MET A 97 4.01 -3.53 3.57
CA MET A 97 3.95 -4.42 4.72
C MET A 97 4.80 -3.89 5.87
N ARG A 98 4.35 -4.06 7.10
CA ARG A 98 5.22 -3.93 8.27
C ARG A 98 6.14 -5.13 8.35
N SER A 99 7.43 -4.88 8.54
CA SER A 99 8.40 -5.97 8.71
C SER A 99 8.13 -6.77 9.99
N ALA A 100 8.41 -8.07 9.92
CA ALA A 100 8.39 -8.96 11.09
C ALA A 100 9.68 -8.87 11.92
N VAL A 101 10.74 -8.36 11.31
CA VAL A 101 12.09 -8.22 11.86
C VAL A 101 12.64 -6.85 11.51
N ASP A 102 13.82 -6.50 11.99
CA ASP A 102 14.51 -5.28 11.55
C ASP A 102 14.69 -5.25 10.02
N LEU A 103 14.65 -4.06 9.42
CA LEU A 103 14.72 -3.91 7.96
C LEU A 103 16.06 -4.37 7.37
N ASP A 104 17.17 -4.31 8.13
CA ASP A 104 18.46 -4.79 7.65
C ASP A 104 18.49 -6.34 7.63
N GLU A 105 17.86 -6.99 8.61
CA GLU A 105 17.64 -8.44 8.58
C GLU A 105 16.70 -8.84 7.45
N LEU A 106 15.60 -8.12 7.26
CA LEU A 106 14.68 -8.36 6.14
C LEU A 106 15.38 -8.21 4.80
N ALA A 107 16.23 -7.19 4.65
CA ALA A 107 17.05 -6.98 3.46
C ALA A 107 17.97 -8.16 3.18
N ALA A 108 18.58 -8.72 4.23
CA ALA A 108 19.42 -9.93 4.11
C ALA A 108 18.60 -11.17 3.69
N ARG A 109 17.38 -11.33 4.21
CA ARG A 109 16.45 -12.40 3.79
C ARG A 109 16.03 -12.23 2.34
N ALA A 110 15.65 -11.00 1.93
CA ALA A 110 15.25 -10.69 0.57
C ALA A 110 16.39 -10.95 -0.44
N ARG A 111 17.64 -10.59 -0.11
CA ARG A 111 18.81 -10.94 -0.93
C ARG A 111 18.97 -12.45 -1.13
N ARG A 112 18.76 -13.25 -0.09
CA ARG A 112 18.81 -14.73 -0.20
C ARG A 112 17.69 -15.25 -1.12
N ALA A 113 16.54 -14.56 -1.18
CA ALA A 113 15.46 -14.88 -2.11
C ALA A 113 15.72 -14.34 -3.54
N GLY A 114 16.86 -13.71 -3.79
CA GLY A 114 17.28 -13.19 -5.10
C GLY A 114 16.86 -11.74 -5.37
N ALA A 115 16.46 -10.99 -4.34
CA ALA A 115 16.11 -9.59 -4.51
C ALA A 115 17.34 -8.70 -4.73
N GLN A 116 17.15 -7.70 -5.59
CA GLN A 116 18.04 -6.57 -5.77
C GLN A 116 17.54 -5.35 -5.00
N GLU A 117 18.33 -4.27 -4.95
CA GLU A 117 17.95 -3.01 -4.29
C GLU A 117 17.49 -3.21 -2.84
N THR A 118 18.32 -3.89 -2.04
CA THR A 118 17.98 -4.32 -0.68
C THR A 118 18.63 -3.43 0.40
N THR A 119 18.77 -2.15 0.16
CA THR A 119 19.29 -1.19 1.15
C THR A 119 18.15 -0.39 1.75
N PRO A 120 17.89 -0.52 3.06
CA PRO A 120 16.90 0.31 3.72
C PRO A 120 17.27 1.79 3.62
N ALA A 121 16.27 2.64 3.37
CA ALA A 121 16.43 4.08 3.29
C ALA A 121 15.53 4.80 4.29
N GLY A 122 15.95 5.97 4.74
CA GLY A 122 15.11 6.89 5.52
C GLY A 122 14.27 7.76 4.61
N ASN A 123 13.09 8.14 5.09
CA ASN A 123 12.24 9.14 4.47
C ASN A 123 11.38 9.83 5.53
N GLY A 124 10.67 10.86 5.15
CA GLY A 124 9.79 11.59 6.05
C GLY A 124 8.86 12.54 5.33
N ARG A 125 7.94 13.09 6.07
CA ARG A 125 7.08 14.21 5.65
C ARG A 125 6.55 14.98 6.85
N THR A 126 6.16 16.20 6.61
CA THR A 126 5.41 17.00 7.59
C THR A 126 3.93 16.94 7.27
N THR A 127 3.09 16.65 8.25
CA THR A 127 1.63 16.68 8.06
C THR A 127 1.14 18.13 7.96
N PRO A 128 -0.09 18.38 7.45
CA PRO A 128 -0.67 19.72 7.43
C PRO A 128 -0.75 20.39 8.81
N GLU A 129 -0.82 19.58 9.88
CA GLU A 129 -0.85 20.05 11.26
C GLU A 129 0.55 20.32 11.84
N GLY A 130 1.61 20.20 11.05
CA GLY A 130 2.99 20.46 11.46
C GLY A 130 3.67 19.30 12.19
N VAL A 131 3.09 18.10 12.20
CA VAL A 131 3.71 16.91 12.81
C VAL A 131 4.72 16.33 11.84
N GLU A 132 5.96 16.21 12.27
CA GLU A 132 6.99 15.51 11.50
C GLU A 132 6.85 14.01 11.67
N LEU A 133 6.77 13.30 10.56
CA LEU A 133 6.79 11.85 10.47
C LEU A 133 8.09 11.42 9.82
N SER A 134 8.72 10.42 10.40
CA SER A 134 9.92 9.78 9.86
C SER A 134 9.75 8.28 9.86
N TRP A 135 10.31 7.61 8.88
CA TRP A 135 10.29 6.16 8.75
C TRP A 135 11.52 5.67 8.02
N ARG A 136 11.81 4.40 8.19
CA ARG A 136 12.68 3.64 7.29
C ARG A 136 11.81 2.80 6.37
N TRP A 137 12.28 2.59 5.17
CA TRP A 137 11.59 1.75 4.19
C TRP A 137 12.59 0.91 3.40
N LEU A 138 12.08 -0.19 2.86
CA LEU A 138 12.85 -1.13 2.06
C LEU A 138 11.96 -1.59 0.90
N ALA A 139 12.38 -1.38 -0.33
CA ALA A 139 11.70 -1.85 -1.53
C ALA A 139 12.58 -2.87 -2.27
N PRO A 140 12.60 -4.14 -1.83
CA PRO A 140 13.41 -5.14 -2.47
C PRO A 140 12.85 -5.45 -3.86
N LYS A 141 13.70 -5.42 -4.87
CA LYS A 141 13.29 -5.65 -6.24
C LYS A 141 13.46 -7.12 -6.61
N LEU A 142 12.35 -7.82 -6.76
CA LEU A 142 12.27 -9.14 -7.36
C LEU A 142 11.55 -9.03 -8.71
N GLU A 143 12.31 -8.91 -9.79
CA GLU A 143 11.76 -8.63 -11.14
C GLU A 143 10.67 -9.63 -11.55
N ARG A 144 10.81 -10.91 -11.14
CA ARG A 144 9.83 -11.95 -11.46
C ARG A 144 8.44 -11.69 -10.88
N PHE A 145 8.34 -10.83 -9.87
CA PHE A 145 7.06 -10.49 -9.22
C PHE A 145 6.60 -9.04 -9.50
N GLY A 146 7.50 -8.18 -9.96
CA GLY A 146 7.18 -6.78 -10.24
C GLY A 146 6.49 -6.08 -9.06
N LEU A 147 5.44 -5.32 -9.33
CA LEU A 147 4.66 -4.58 -8.33
C LEU A 147 3.77 -5.46 -7.43
N ALA A 148 3.64 -6.76 -7.74
CA ALA A 148 2.99 -7.72 -6.85
C ALA A 148 3.84 -8.03 -5.60
N PHE A 149 5.14 -7.72 -5.62
CA PHE A 149 5.99 -7.82 -4.46
C PHE A 149 5.95 -6.51 -3.64
N PRO A 150 5.72 -6.58 -2.31
CA PRO A 150 5.55 -5.39 -1.48
C PRO A 150 6.87 -4.65 -1.23
N PHE A 151 6.74 -3.41 -0.83
CA PHE A 151 7.78 -2.75 -0.05
C PHE A 151 7.42 -2.83 1.44
N PHE A 152 8.40 -2.48 2.28
CA PHE A 152 8.29 -2.64 3.73
C PHE A 152 8.60 -1.32 4.42
N ILE A 153 7.97 -1.10 5.57
CA ILE A 153 8.11 0.13 6.34
C ILE A 153 8.29 -0.16 7.83
N ASP A 154 9.07 0.69 8.46
CA ASP A 154 9.19 0.84 9.90
C ASP A 154 8.98 2.33 10.24
N TRP A 155 7.92 2.63 10.97
CA TRP A 155 7.54 3.99 11.34
C TRP A 155 8.41 4.59 12.44
N LEU A 156 9.37 3.85 12.96
CA LEU A 156 10.21 4.28 14.09
C LEU A 156 9.32 4.73 15.27
N ASP A 157 9.59 5.91 15.82
CA ASP A 157 8.79 6.52 16.89
C ASP A 157 7.62 7.38 16.36
N SER A 158 7.43 7.44 15.03
CA SER A 158 6.36 8.24 14.45
C SER A 158 4.98 7.61 14.67
N PRO A 159 3.95 8.42 14.96
CA PRO A 159 2.58 7.90 15.05
C PRO A 159 2.12 7.34 13.69
N HIS A 160 1.52 6.16 13.74
CA HIS A 160 1.03 5.51 12.51
C HIS A 160 -0.10 6.34 11.87
N PRO A 161 -0.06 6.62 10.55
CA PRO A 161 -1.02 7.50 9.88
C PRO A 161 -2.49 7.10 10.05
N ALA A 162 -2.80 5.81 10.13
CA ALA A 162 -4.17 5.34 10.38
C ALA A 162 -4.76 5.84 11.72
N ALA A 163 -3.91 6.31 12.66
CA ALA A 163 -4.41 6.83 13.95
C ALA A 163 -5.18 8.14 13.80
N THR A 164 -4.89 8.93 12.78
CA THR A 164 -5.47 10.26 12.55
C THR A 164 -6.21 10.41 11.22
N ALA A 165 -6.08 9.43 10.30
CA ALA A 165 -6.79 9.42 9.03
C ALA A 165 -8.31 9.25 9.25
N PRO A 166 -9.17 9.83 8.39
CA PRO A 166 -10.61 9.60 8.41
C PRO A 166 -10.96 8.15 8.06
N GLY A 167 -12.21 7.77 8.28
CA GLY A 167 -12.70 6.41 7.98
C GLY A 167 -12.54 5.42 9.12
N ARG A 168 -11.98 5.81 10.26
CA ARG A 168 -11.86 4.94 11.45
C ARG A 168 -13.21 4.45 11.91
N GLY A 169 -13.41 3.11 11.80
CA GLY A 169 -14.69 2.46 12.12
C GLY A 169 -15.71 2.44 10.98
N ASP A 170 -15.64 3.40 10.06
CA ASP A 170 -16.56 3.52 8.92
C ASP A 170 -16.06 2.79 7.68
N VAL A 171 -14.73 2.76 7.48
CA VAL A 171 -14.08 2.02 6.39
C VAL A 171 -13.23 0.91 6.97
N ARG A 172 -13.38 -0.30 6.44
CA ARG A 172 -12.59 -1.46 6.85
C ARG A 172 -12.21 -2.31 5.65
N LEU A 173 -10.99 -2.78 5.65
CA LEU A 173 -10.55 -3.76 4.67
C LEU A 173 -11.33 -5.08 4.92
N ALA A 174 -12.06 -5.53 3.91
CA ALA A 174 -12.84 -6.76 3.96
C ALA A 174 -12.11 -7.92 3.27
N ASP A 175 -11.34 -7.62 2.22
CA ASP A 175 -10.58 -8.62 1.45
C ASP A 175 -9.38 -7.95 0.77
N PHE A 176 -8.24 -8.63 0.81
CA PHE A 176 -7.05 -8.26 0.06
C PHE A 176 -6.35 -9.53 -0.43
N ALA A 177 -6.16 -9.63 -1.73
CA ALA A 177 -5.36 -10.70 -2.33
C ALA A 177 -4.61 -10.19 -3.57
N VAL A 178 -3.50 -10.86 -3.88
CA VAL A 178 -2.63 -10.52 -5.01
C VAL A 178 -2.71 -11.61 -6.07
N GLY A 179 -3.17 -11.25 -7.26
CA GLY A 179 -3.15 -12.09 -8.45
C GLY A 179 -1.79 -12.01 -9.15
N HIS A 180 -1.23 -13.19 -9.49
CA HIS A 180 0.05 -13.24 -10.20
C HIS A 180 0.18 -14.55 -11.02
N PRO A 181 0.86 -14.56 -12.20
CA PRO A 181 1.11 -15.79 -12.92
C PRO A 181 1.87 -16.86 -12.13
N HIS A 182 2.72 -16.44 -11.20
CA HIS A 182 3.50 -17.29 -10.28
C HIS A 182 3.04 -17.13 -8.83
N ALA A 183 1.72 -17.21 -8.58
CA ALA A 183 1.12 -16.93 -7.27
C ALA A 183 1.66 -17.80 -6.13
N GLU A 184 1.89 -19.09 -6.38
CA GLU A 184 2.44 -20.02 -5.38
C GLU A 184 3.88 -19.66 -4.99
N ASP A 185 4.71 -19.25 -5.96
CA ASP A 185 6.08 -18.80 -5.71
C ASP A 185 6.11 -17.49 -4.95
N LEU A 186 5.20 -16.57 -5.30
CA LEU A 186 5.01 -15.32 -4.56
C LEU A 186 4.62 -15.58 -3.10
N LEU A 187 3.61 -16.41 -2.86
CA LEU A 187 3.17 -16.77 -1.50
C LEU A 187 4.30 -17.40 -0.69
N ARG A 188 5.02 -18.36 -1.28
CA ARG A 188 6.16 -19.00 -0.63
C ARG A 188 7.22 -17.96 -0.22
N THR A 189 7.61 -17.09 -1.16
CA THR A 189 8.61 -16.05 -0.91
C THR A 189 8.16 -15.09 0.21
N LEU A 190 6.90 -14.64 0.18
CA LEU A 190 6.35 -13.76 1.21
C LEU A 190 6.28 -14.46 2.58
N THR A 191 5.96 -15.76 2.61
CA THR A 191 5.93 -16.56 3.84
C THR A 191 7.33 -16.69 4.45
N GLU A 192 8.35 -16.94 3.63
CA GLU A 192 9.76 -16.98 4.07
C GLU A 192 10.24 -15.64 4.65
N LEU A 193 9.69 -14.53 4.17
CA LEU A 193 9.95 -13.19 4.71
C LEU A 193 9.10 -12.86 5.95
N GLY A 194 8.16 -13.72 6.34
CA GLY A 194 7.28 -13.53 7.50
C GLY A 194 6.13 -12.55 7.25
N THR A 195 5.76 -12.34 5.99
CA THR A 195 4.70 -11.41 5.58
C THR A 195 3.76 -12.02 4.53
N PRO A 196 3.15 -13.19 4.81
CA PRO A 196 2.24 -13.82 3.86
C PRO A 196 1.03 -12.93 3.58
N VAL A 197 0.58 -12.96 2.34
CA VAL A 197 -0.70 -12.41 1.88
C VAL A 197 -1.40 -13.46 1.03
N ASP A 198 -2.72 -13.38 0.93
CA ASP A 198 -3.46 -14.24 0.05
C ASP A 198 -3.06 -13.98 -1.42
N THR A 199 -2.81 -15.06 -2.14
CA THR A 199 -2.46 -14.99 -3.57
C THR A 199 -3.37 -15.89 -4.39
N TYR A 200 -3.56 -15.56 -5.66
CA TYR A 200 -4.29 -16.39 -6.61
C TYR A 200 -3.66 -16.32 -8.00
N THR A 201 -3.82 -17.39 -8.77
CA THR A 201 -3.30 -17.44 -10.13
C THR A 201 -4.09 -16.49 -11.03
N ALA A 202 -3.37 -15.60 -11.71
CA ALA A 202 -3.90 -14.64 -12.67
C ALA A 202 -2.96 -14.55 -13.87
N THR A 203 -3.44 -14.04 -15.00
CA THR A 203 -2.62 -13.89 -16.22
C THR A 203 -1.69 -12.68 -16.19
N ALA A 204 -1.96 -11.74 -15.29
CA ALA A 204 -1.17 -10.53 -15.06
C ALA A 204 -1.19 -10.21 -13.56
N ILE A 205 -0.44 -9.16 -13.15
CA ILE A 205 -0.54 -8.63 -11.79
C ILE A 205 -1.90 -7.99 -11.61
N GLU A 206 -2.62 -8.45 -10.58
CA GLU A 206 -3.93 -7.95 -10.21
C GLU A 206 -4.01 -7.79 -8.69
N PHE A 207 -4.81 -6.83 -8.22
CA PHE A 207 -5.08 -6.64 -6.80
C PHE A 207 -6.57 -6.75 -6.57
N ARG A 208 -6.99 -7.72 -5.75
CA ARG A 208 -8.35 -7.81 -5.27
C ARG A 208 -8.45 -7.10 -3.94
N VAL A 209 -9.16 -5.98 -3.91
CA VAL A 209 -9.38 -5.18 -2.71
C VAL A 209 -10.87 -4.95 -2.54
N ARG A 210 -11.42 -5.32 -1.38
CA ARG A 210 -12.80 -5.02 -1.00
C ARG A 210 -12.82 -4.28 0.32
N LEU A 211 -13.61 -3.24 0.39
CA LEU A 211 -13.78 -2.40 1.57
C LEU A 211 -15.25 -2.43 2.02
N HIS A 212 -15.47 -2.61 3.31
CA HIS A 212 -16.75 -2.20 3.92
C HIS A 212 -16.72 -0.68 4.08
N THR A 213 -17.75 0.00 3.63
CA THR A 213 -17.88 1.46 3.69
C THR A 213 -19.32 1.85 4.07
N PRO A 214 -19.60 3.12 4.44
CA PRO A 214 -20.95 3.62 4.62
C PRO A 214 -21.90 3.40 3.42
N ARG A 215 -21.33 3.28 2.21
CA ARG A 215 -22.09 2.99 0.98
C ARG A 215 -22.19 1.51 0.62
N GLY A 216 -21.77 0.63 1.53
CA GLY A 216 -21.74 -0.82 1.32
C GLY A 216 -20.35 -1.34 0.96
N ILE A 217 -20.28 -2.48 0.26
CA ILE A 217 -19.02 -3.07 -0.18
C ILE A 217 -18.56 -2.39 -1.47
N VAL A 218 -17.34 -1.86 -1.42
CA VAL A 218 -16.66 -1.24 -2.57
C VAL A 218 -15.48 -2.09 -2.97
N ALA A 219 -15.34 -2.37 -4.26
CA ALA A 219 -14.12 -2.94 -4.86
C ALA A 219 -13.28 -1.80 -5.45
N LEU A 220 -11.96 -1.85 -5.21
CA LEU A 220 -10.97 -0.93 -5.76
C LEU A 220 -10.13 -1.62 -6.84
#